data_b76aeb23d94442f0abad0515327c0ecd
#
_entry.id   b76aeb23d94442f0abad0515327c0ecd
#
_cell.length_a   1.000
_cell.length_b   1.000
_cell.length_c   1.000
_cell.angle_alpha   90.00
_cell.angle_beta   90.00
_cell.angle_gamma   90.00
#
_symmetry.space_group_name_H-M   'P 1'
#
loop_
_entity.id
_entity.type
_entity.pdbx_description
1 polymer ?
#
loop_
_entity_poly.entity_id
_entity_poly.type
_entity_poly.pdbx_seq_one_letter_code
_entity_poly.pdbx_strand_id
1 'polypeptide(L)'
;YLILGSGIRYNYEAWFGNDRKAADYTRAHFPSAYIPNAEHFQLKQSIQNFKGGDLVMTLPPPPHRCPPSPYERACLIAGLFKQRKIKGKVIILDPKDSPRPITGGFQEAFENLYKDQIVYVPKAVIKEVDPFNKKIKTSAGDFSFDHSILMAPHQAGDMAWKAGVIGKNAEGKPTGWAGVDPFFLNMKDDPDVYVIGDAVGVVSPQFL
;
A
#
# COMPACT_ATOMS: atom_id res chain seq x y z
N TYR A 1 -14.58 26.50 -12.99
CA TYR A 1 -14.03 25.11 -12.95
C TYR A 1 -13.37 24.87 -11.62
N LEU A 2 -13.53 23.65 -11.06
CA LEU A 2 -12.84 23.15 -9.89
C LEU A 2 -12.00 21.94 -10.29
N ILE A 3 -10.71 21.92 -9.93
CA ILE A 3 -9.81 20.80 -10.17
C ILE A 3 -9.30 20.30 -8.83
N LEU A 4 -9.56 19.03 -8.51
CA LEU A 4 -9.12 18.36 -7.30
C LEU A 4 -8.03 17.33 -7.62
N GLY A 5 -6.82 17.53 -7.08
CA GLY A 5 -5.67 16.64 -7.20
C GLY A 5 -5.14 16.24 -5.82
N SER A 6 -6.02 15.74 -4.95
CA SER A 6 -5.73 15.54 -3.52
C SER A 6 -4.96 14.24 -3.19
N GLY A 7 -4.58 13.46 -4.20
CA GLY A 7 -3.86 12.21 -3.98
C GLY A 7 -4.67 11.17 -3.20
N ILE A 8 -3.97 10.37 -2.37
CA ILE A 8 -4.56 9.29 -1.58
C ILE A 8 -4.51 9.58 -0.07
N ARG A 9 -5.28 8.78 0.67
CA ARG A 9 -5.11 8.54 2.11
C ARG A 9 -5.02 7.04 2.38
N TYR A 10 -4.51 6.67 3.56
CA TYR A 10 -4.54 5.30 4.05
C TYR A 10 -5.84 5.02 4.79
N ASN A 11 -6.48 3.90 4.46
CA ASN A 11 -7.68 3.44 5.14
C ASN A 11 -7.32 2.51 6.32
N TYR A 12 -6.81 3.08 7.40
CA TYR A 12 -6.54 2.33 8.63
C TYR A 12 -7.81 1.80 9.30
N GLU A 13 -8.97 2.40 9.02
CA GLU A 13 -10.26 1.96 9.53
C GLU A 13 -10.60 0.53 9.06
N ALA A 14 -10.09 0.13 7.88
CA ALA A 14 -10.26 -1.23 7.37
C ALA A 14 -9.55 -2.30 8.24
N TRP A 15 -8.54 -1.93 9.01
CA TRP A 15 -7.83 -2.83 9.92
C TRP A 15 -8.23 -2.66 11.37
N PHE A 16 -8.47 -1.44 11.80
CA PHE A 16 -8.61 -1.08 13.21
C PHE A 16 -10.01 -0.57 13.58
N GLY A 17 -10.93 -0.43 12.61
CA GLY A 17 -12.23 0.20 12.88
C GLY A 17 -12.03 1.59 13.49
N ASN A 18 -12.60 1.80 14.67
CA ASN A 18 -12.52 3.09 15.40
C ASN A 18 -11.31 3.20 16.35
N ASP A 19 -10.41 2.20 16.39
CA ASP A 19 -9.21 2.25 17.23
C ASP A 19 -8.16 3.20 16.65
N ARG A 20 -8.30 4.48 17.00
CA ARG A 20 -7.36 5.53 16.60
C ARG A 20 -5.96 5.30 17.18
N LYS A 21 -5.86 4.70 18.39
CA LYS A 21 -4.56 4.44 19.01
C LYS A 21 -3.74 3.46 18.19
N ALA A 22 -4.34 2.38 17.72
CA ALA A 22 -3.67 1.41 16.85
C ALA A 22 -3.30 2.02 15.49
N ALA A 23 -4.19 2.83 14.89
CA ALA A 23 -3.93 3.52 13.63
C ALA A 23 -2.75 4.51 13.73
N ASP A 24 -2.74 5.36 14.77
CA ASP A 24 -1.69 6.35 14.98
C ASP A 24 -0.36 5.70 15.35
N TYR A 25 -0.39 4.64 16.15
CA TYR A 25 0.81 3.85 16.46
C TYR A 25 1.40 3.22 15.18
N THR A 26 0.55 2.63 14.34
CA THR A 26 0.97 2.03 13.06
C THR A 26 1.63 3.07 12.16
N ARG A 27 1.00 4.23 11.99
CA ARG A 27 1.53 5.34 11.19
C ARG A 27 2.89 5.83 11.68
N ALA A 28 3.05 5.92 13.00
CA ALA A 28 4.28 6.42 13.60
C ALA A 28 5.45 5.41 13.57
N HIS A 29 5.16 4.10 13.66
CA HIS A 29 6.21 3.09 13.84
C HIS A 29 6.43 2.20 12.60
N PHE A 30 5.42 2.05 11.74
CA PHE A 30 5.44 1.18 10.56
C PHE A 30 4.95 1.89 9.31
N PRO A 31 5.53 3.06 8.97
CA PRO A 31 5.04 3.92 7.88
C PRO A 31 5.10 3.24 6.53
N SER A 32 4.06 3.43 5.72
CA SER A 32 4.01 2.92 4.36
C SER A 32 4.70 3.82 3.33
N ALA A 33 4.83 5.10 3.64
CA ALA A 33 5.55 6.12 2.85
C ALA A 33 5.15 6.20 1.37
N TYR A 34 3.83 6.27 1.11
CA TYR A 34 3.27 6.62 -0.20
C TYR A 34 2.84 8.08 -0.28
N ILE A 35 2.55 8.70 0.86
CA ILE A 35 2.15 10.11 0.93
C ILE A 35 3.41 10.95 1.18
N PRO A 36 3.66 12.02 0.40
CA PRO A 36 4.86 12.85 0.54
C PRO A 36 4.80 13.71 1.82
N ASN A 37 5.32 13.17 2.91
CA ASN A 37 5.39 13.79 4.24
C ASN A 37 6.58 13.23 5.04
N ALA A 38 6.58 13.37 6.37
CA ALA A 38 7.61 12.87 7.26
C ALA A 38 7.81 11.34 7.22
N GLU A 39 6.84 10.57 6.72
CA GLU A 39 6.92 9.10 6.65
C GLU A 39 8.12 8.61 5.84
N HIS A 40 8.52 9.34 4.79
CA HIS A 40 9.69 8.97 3.99
C HIS A 40 10.99 8.99 4.80
N PHE A 41 11.13 9.99 5.67
CA PHE A 41 12.29 10.07 6.57
C PHE A 41 12.24 9.00 7.65
N GLN A 42 11.06 8.74 8.21
CA GLN A 42 10.85 7.70 9.22
C GLN A 42 11.17 6.31 8.63
N LEU A 43 10.65 6.00 7.43
CA LEU A 43 10.94 4.75 6.74
C LEU A 43 12.44 4.61 6.44
N LYS A 44 13.07 5.66 5.89
CA LYS A 44 14.51 5.67 5.63
C LYS A 44 15.31 5.37 6.91
N GLN A 45 14.98 6.02 8.01
CA GLN A 45 15.64 5.85 9.29
C GLN A 45 15.45 4.43 9.84
N SER A 46 14.22 3.89 9.74
CA SER A 46 13.90 2.52 10.16
C SER A 46 14.72 1.48 9.40
N ILE A 47 14.81 1.61 8.08
CA ILE A 47 15.60 0.71 7.23
C ILE A 47 17.09 0.86 7.49
N GLN A 48 17.60 2.08 7.70
CA GLN A 48 19.00 2.31 8.02
C GLN A 48 19.41 1.71 9.37
N ASN A 49 18.52 1.71 10.33
CA ASN A 49 18.73 1.20 11.69
C ASN A 49 18.42 -0.28 11.85
N PHE A 50 17.83 -0.92 10.84
CA PHE A 50 17.50 -2.35 10.88
C PHE A 50 18.77 -3.20 11.01
N LYS A 51 18.79 -4.09 12.01
CA LYS A 51 19.97 -4.90 12.34
C LYS A 51 19.86 -6.37 11.94
N GLY A 52 18.66 -6.81 11.55
CA GLY A 52 18.38 -8.18 11.15
C GLY A 52 17.02 -8.66 11.64
N GLY A 53 16.67 -9.89 11.29
CA GLY A 53 15.37 -10.49 11.58
C GLY A 53 14.38 -10.35 10.40
N ASP A 54 13.10 -10.46 10.68
CA ASP A 54 12.04 -10.44 9.68
C ASP A 54 11.47 -9.02 9.51
N LEU A 55 11.63 -8.47 8.28
CA LEU A 55 10.96 -7.26 7.85
C LEU A 55 9.74 -7.66 7.01
N VAL A 56 8.55 -7.49 7.57
CA VAL A 56 7.30 -7.84 6.89
C VAL A 56 6.75 -6.63 6.15
N MET A 57 6.35 -6.81 4.90
CA MET A 57 5.65 -5.81 4.09
C MET A 57 4.26 -6.33 3.76
N THR A 58 3.21 -5.61 4.19
CA THR A 58 1.85 -5.87 3.71
C THR A 58 1.61 -5.13 2.41
N LEU A 59 0.97 -5.76 1.44
CA LEU A 59 0.52 -5.08 0.23
C LEU A 59 -0.97 -4.73 0.35
N PRO A 60 -1.36 -3.52 -0.03
CA PRO A 60 -2.78 -3.17 -0.05
C PRO A 60 -3.52 -3.95 -1.14
N PRO A 61 -4.81 -4.29 -0.92
CA PRO A 61 -5.62 -4.88 -1.96
C PRO A 61 -5.82 -3.89 -3.12
N PRO A 62 -5.99 -4.39 -4.36
CA PRO A 62 -6.36 -3.53 -5.49
C PRO A 62 -7.75 -2.88 -5.29
N PRO A 63 -7.95 -1.65 -5.83
CA PRO A 63 -6.95 -0.80 -6.46
C PRO A 63 -6.07 -0.09 -5.43
N HIS A 64 -4.76 -0.02 -5.71
CA HIS A 64 -3.83 0.78 -4.93
C HIS A 64 -2.86 1.56 -5.85
N ARG A 65 -2.17 2.54 -5.32
CA ARG A 65 -1.28 3.38 -6.14
C ARG A 65 0.09 2.76 -6.29
N CYS A 66 0.71 3.06 -7.45
CA CYS A 66 2.01 2.54 -7.87
C CYS A 66 2.11 1.02 -7.67
N PRO A 67 1.39 0.21 -8.45
CA PRO A 67 1.33 -1.24 -8.25
C PRO A 67 2.68 -1.96 -8.18
N PRO A 68 3.74 -1.59 -8.94
CA PRO A 68 5.05 -2.22 -8.83
C PRO A 68 5.85 -1.80 -7.59
N SER A 69 5.58 -0.63 -7.01
CA SER A 69 6.37 -0.03 -5.94
C SER A 69 6.63 -0.93 -4.72
N PRO A 70 5.68 -1.74 -4.21
CA PRO A 70 5.98 -2.64 -3.10
C PRO A 70 7.07 -3.67 -3.43
N TYR A 71 7.05 -4.22 -4.63
CA TYR A 71 8.03 -5.21 -5.08
C TYR A 71 9.39 -4.59 -5.33
N GLU A 72 9.43 -3.41 -5.96
CA GLU A 72 10.66 -2.62 -6.14
C GLU A 72 11.28 -2.29 -4.79
N ARG A 73 10.47 -1.83 -3.84
CA ARG A 73 10.92 -1.51 -2.48
C ARG A 73 11.49 -2.75 -1.78
N ALA A 74 10.86 -3.90 -1.91
CA ALA A 74 11.37 -5.16 -1.37
C ALA A 74 12.73 -5.52 -1.97
N CYS A 75 12.90 -5.39 -3.27
CA CYS A 75 14.19 -5.62 -3.95
C CYS A 75 15.27 -4.64 -3.49
N LEU A 76 14.95 -3.36 -3.32
CA LEU A 76 15.90 -2.35 -2.83
C LEU A 76 16.35 -2.65 -1.38
N ILE A 77 15.42 -3.06 -0.51
CA ILE A 77 15.73 -3.44 0.87
C ILE A 77 16.56 -4.72 0.90
N ALA A 78 16.20 -5.73 0.10
CA ALA A 78 16.95 -6.97 -0.02
C ALA A 78 18.39 -6.73 -0.55
N GLY A 79 18.53 -5.84 -1.53
CA GLY A 79 19.82 -5.39 -2.04
C GLY A 79 20.67 -4.73 -0.94
N LEU A 80 20.05 -3.88 -0.12
CA LEU A 80 20.71 -3.26 1.03
C LEU A 80 21.14 -4.32 2.07
N PHE A 81 20.30 -5.31 2.36
CA PHE A 81 20.64 -6.40 3.29
C PHE A 81 21.84 -7.19 2.78
N LYS A 82 21.83 -7.53 1.50
CA LYS A 82 22.96 -8.21 0.84
C LYS A 82 24.24 -7.40 0.91
N GLN A 83 24.18 -6.12 0.54
CA GLN A 83 25.32 -5.19 0.57
C GLN A 83 25.91 -5.01 1.97
N ARG A 84 25.07 -4.85 2.97
CA ARG A 84 25.48 -4.60 4.37
C ARG A 84 25.68 -5.88 5.18
N LYS A 85 25.47 -7.06 4.57
CA LYS A 85 25.54 -8.37 5.23
C LYS A 85 24.58 -8.48 6.44
N ILE A 86 23.43 -7.85 6.35
CA ILE A 86 22.37 -7.95 7.36
C ILE A 86 21.74 -9.32 7.27
N LYS A 87 21.70 -10.04 8.39
CA LYS A 87 21.00 -11.33 8.50
C LYS A 87 19.50 -11.07 8.74
N GLY A 88 18.76 -10.92 7.65
CA GLY A 88 17.34 -10.62 7.69
C GLY A 88 16.62 -11.03 6.41
N LYS A 89 15.30 -11.09 6.47
CA LYS A 89 14.42 -11.38 5.34
C LYS A 89 13.40 -10.28 5.16
N VAL A 90 13.04 -10.02 3.91
CA VAL A 90 11.89 -9.22 3.53
C VAL A 90 10.77 -10.19 3.18
N ILE A 91 9.72 -10.22 3.99
CA ILE A 91 8.55 -11.07 3.79
C ILE A 91 7.44 -10.23 3.18
N ILE A 92 7.05 -10.55 1.95
CA ILE A 92 6.02 -9.82 1.19
C ILE A 92 4.69 -10.56 1.35
N LEU A 93 3.71 -9.94 2.03
CA LEU A 93 2.36 -10.47 2.16
C LEU A 93 1.48 -9.85 1.08
N ASP A 94 1.25 -10.57 -0.01
CA ASP A 94 0.51 -10.09 -1.16
C ASP A 94 -0.89 -10.72 -1.21
N PRO A 95 -1.99 -9.94 -1.24
CA PRO A 95 -3.33 -10.48 -1.41
C PRO A 95 -3.56 -11.10 -2.78
N LYS A 96 -2.71 -10.80 -3.77
CA LYS A 96 -2.79 -11.36 -5.12
C LYS A 96 -2.12 -12.75 -5.20
N ASP A 97 -2.35 -13.44 -6.31
CA ASP A 97 -1.76 -14.76 -6.61
C ASP A 97 -0.32 -14.66 -7.15
N SER A 98 0.06 -13.50 -7.68
CA SER A 98 1.38 -13.24 -8.26
C SER A 98 1.72 -11.76 -8.22
N PRO A 99 3.00 -11.37 -8.26
CA PRO A 99 3.39 -9.96 -8.34
C PRO A 99 2.92 -9.37 -9.68
N ARG A 100 2.19 -8.26 -9.63
CA ARG A 100 1.68 -7.53 -10.81
C ARG A 100 1.85 -6.03 -10.61
N PRO A 101 2.22 -5.31 -11.68
CA PRO A 101 2.59 -5.76 -13.03
C PRO A 101 3.99 -6.37 -13.06
N ILE A 102 4.46 -6.80 -14.25
CA ILE A 102 5.83 -7.30 -14.49
C ILE A 102 6.11 -8.60 -13.69
N THR A 103 5.16 -9.53 -13.72
CA THR A 103 5.23 -10.79 -12.96
C THR A 103 6.55 -11.52 -13.12
N GLY A 104 7.00 -11.79 -14.36
CA GLY A 104 8.22 -12.57 -14.62
C GLY A 104 9.49 -11.89 -14.07
N GLY A 105 9.58 -10.57 -14.19
CA GLY A 105 10.74 -9.82 -13.69
C GLY A 105 10.85 -9.85 -12.16
N PHE A 106 9.73 -9.71 -11.45
CA PHE A 106 9.74 -9.79 -10.00
C PHE A 106 9.94 -11.21 -9.49
N GLN A 107 9.34 -12.21 -10.14
CA GLN A 107 9.60 -13.62 -9.79
C GLN A 107 11.07 -13.97 -9.95
N GLU A 108 11.70 -13.60 -11.08
CA GLU A 108 13.13 -13.78 -11.30
C GLU A 108 13.97 -13.11 -10.20
N ALA A 109 13.61 -11.88 -9.82
CA ALA A 109 14.31 -11.18 -8.75
C ALA A 109 14.17 -11.90 -7.39
N PHE A 110 12.98 -12.40 -7.06
CA PHE A 110 12.73 -13.05 -5.77
C PHE A 110 13.36 -14.44 -5.68
N GLU A 111 13.24 -15.23 -6.74
CA GLU A 111 13.65 -16.65 -6.76
C GLU A 111 15.15 -16.84 -7.02
N ASN A 112 15.78 -15.91 -7.74
CA ASN A 112 17.18 -16.01 -8.14
C ASN A 112 18.06 -14.94 -7.50
N LEU A 113 17.79 -13.65 -7.77
CA LEU A 113 18.68 -12.56 -7.36
C LEU A 113 18.69 -12.35 -5.84
N TYR A 114 17.53 -12.46 -5.19
CA TYR A 114 17.32 -12.22 -3.76
C TYR A 114 16.69 -13.40 -3.02
N LYS A 115 16.90 -14.62 -3.51
CA LYS A 115 16.32 -15.87 -2.94
C LYS A 115 16.57 -16.05 -1.44
N ASP A 116 17.70 -15.56 -0.95
CA ASP A 116 18.08 -15.68 0.45
C ASP A 116 17.54 -14.52 1.31
N GLN A 117 17.08 -13.42 0.69
CA GLN A 117 16.61 -12.21 1.37
C GLN A 117 15.12 -11.98 1.24
N ILE A 118 14.45 -12.48 0.19
CA ILE A 118 13.02 -12.27 -0.04
C ILE A 118 12.23 -13.55 0.15
N VAL A 119 11.11 -13.43 0.85
CA VAL A 119 10.06 -14.46 0.94
C VAL A 119 8.77 -13.84 0.40
N TYR A 120 8.30 -14.33 -0.73
CA TYR A 120 7.03 -13.90 -1.32
C TYR A 120 5.90 -14.84 -0.90
N VAL A 121 4.85 -14.28 -0.27
CA VAL A 121 3.68 -15.02 0.21
C VAL A 121 2.45 -14.54 -0.57
N PRO A 122 2.04 -15.27 -1.62
CA PRO A 122 0.84 -14.94 -2.39
C PRO A 122 -0.44 -15.25 -1.61
N LYS A 123 -1.55 -14.66 -2.04
CA LYS A 123 -2.90 -14.87 -1.47
C LYS A 123 -2.99 -14.58 0.03
N ALA A 124 -2.10 -13.73 0.54
CA ALA A 124 -2.03 -13.33 1.95
C ALA A 124 -2.96 -12.13 2.21
N VAL A 125 -4.26 -12.38 2.18
CA VAL A 125 -5.27 -11.35 2.52
C VAL A 125 -5.20 -11.07 4.02
N ILE A 126 -4.99 -9.81 4.38
CA ILE A 126 -4.89 -9.38 5.77
C ILE A 126 -6.26 -9.54 6.46
N LYS A 127 -6.28 -10.22 7.60
CA LYS A 127 -7.46 -10.42 8.46
C LYS A 127 -7.39 -9.59 9.74
N GLU A 128 -6.19 -9.47 10.30
CA GLU A 128 -5.96 -8.74 11.55
C GLU A 128 -4.52 -8.21 11.57
N VAL A 129 -4.35 -7.01 12.09
CA VAL A 129 -3.04 -6.42 12.35
C VAL A 129 -2.98 -6.02 13.82
N ASP A 130 -2.01 -6.56 14.55
CA ASP A 130 -1.68 -6.14 15.92
C ASP A 130 -0.32 -5.43 15.91
N PRO A 131 -0.30 -4.11 15.81
CA PRO A 131 0.95 -3.37 15.73
C PRO A 131 1.72 -3.35 17.05
N PHE A 132 1.03 -3.53 18.19
CA PHE A 132 1.66 -3.51 19.51
C PHE A 132 2.42 -4.80 19.82
N ASN A 133 1.84 -5.95 19.46
CA ASN A 133 2.47 -7.27 19.61
C ASN A 133 3.21 -7.72 18.36
N LYS A 134 3.30 -6.86 17.31
CA LYS A 134 3.99 -7.12 16.05
C LYS A 134 3.53 -8.42 15.37
N LYS A 135 2.23 -8.56 15.21
CA LYS A 135 1.60 -9.74 14.61
C LYS A 135 0.62 -9.36 13.51
N ILE A 136 0.57 -10.21 12.49
CA ILE A 136 -0.36 -10.07 11.36
C ILE A 136 -0.97 -11.44 11.11
N LYS A 137 -2.32 -11.51 11.06
CA LYS A 137 -3.04 -12.70 10.63
C LYS A 137 -3.52 -12.52 9.19
N THR A 138 -3.30 -13.53 8.38
CA THR A 138 -3.70 -13.52 6.96
C THR A 138 -4.45 -14.80 6.59
N SER A 139 -4.95 -14.85 5.34
CA SER A 139 -5.47 -16.10 4.76
C SER A 139 -4.39 -17.16 4.52
N ALA A 140 -3.11 -16.77 4.45
CA ALA A 140 -1.98 -17.65 4.21
C ALA A 140 -1.23 -18.07 5.48
N GLY A 141 -1.69 -17.61 6.67
CA GLY A 141 -1.09 -17.92 7.97
C GLY A 141 -0.85 -16.66 8.81
N ASP A 142 -0.23 -16.89 9.97
CA ASP A 142 0.09 -15.84 10.94
C ASP A 142 1.58 -15.50 10.86
N PHE A 143 1.89 -14.22 10.93
CA PHE A 143 3.25 -13.69 10.82
C PHE A 143 3.58 -12.80 12.01
N SER A 144 4.79 -12.96 12.54
CA SER A 144 5.40 -12.01 13.48
C SER A 144 6.52 -11.27 12.75
N PHE A 145 6.90 -10.09 13.24
CA PHE A 145 7.95 -9.31 12.59
C PHE A 145 8.82 -8.56 13.61
N ASP A 146 10.08 -8.36 13.26
CA ASP A 146 10.98 -7.48 14.01
C ASP A 146 10.74 -6.02 13.62
N HIS A 147 10.54 -5.78 12.32
CA HIS A 147 10.08 -4.52 11.75
C HIS A 147 9.08 -4.76 10.63
N SER A 148 8.26 -3.74 10.30
CA SER A 148 7.28 -3.86 9.22
C SER A 148 7.09 -2.56 8.47
N ILE A 149 6.67 -2.69 7.20
CA ILE A 149 6.10 -1.61 6.39
C ILE A 149 4.63 -1.98 6.19
N LEU A 150 3.76 -1.38 7.00
CA LEU A 150 2.34 -1.71 7.03
C LEU A 150 1.57 -0.83 6.04
N MET A 151 1.42 -1.33 4.82
CA MET A 151 0.69 -0.64 3.76
C MET A 151 -0.80 -0.95 3.86
N ALA A 152 -1.54 -0.06 4.55
CA ALA A 152 -3.00 -0.13 4.64
C ALA A 152 -3.66 0.10 3.27
N PRO A 153 -4.92 -0.33 3.08
CA PRO A 153 -5.66 -0.04 1.85
C PRO A 153 -5.65 1.44 1.50
N HIS A 154 -5.52 1.75 0.22
CA HIS A 154 -5.54 3.12 -0.29
C HIS A 154 -6.96 3.58 -0.60
N GLN A 155 -7.21 4.88 -0.45
CA GLN A 155 -8.44 5.56 -0.86
C GLN A 155 -8.09 6.95 -1.38
N ALA A 156 -9.05 7.61 -2.05
CA ALA A 156 -8.93 9.01 -2.40
C ALA A 156 -8.67 9.89 -1.16
N GLY A 157 -7.87 10.92 -1.32
CA GLY A 157 -7.49 11.83 -0.24
C GLY A 157 -8.69 12.55 0.40
N ASP A 158 -8.50 13.06 1.61
CA ASP A 158 -9.56 13.63 2.44
C ASP A 158 -10.36 14.76 1.76
N MET A 159 -9.73 15.53 0.88
CA MET A 159 -10.42 16.59 0.14
C MET A 159 -11.48 16.04 -0.82
N ALA A 160 -11.23 14.88 -1.46
CA ALA A 160 -12.23 14.24 -2.31
C ALA A 160 -13.46 13.78 -1.51
N TRP A 161 -13.26 13.30 -0.29
CA TRP A 161 -14.35 12.94 0.64
C TRP A 161 -15.13 14.16 1.10
N LYS A 162 -14.43 15.23 1.50
CA LYS A 162 -15.08 16.49 1.94
C LYS A 162 -15.85 17.19 0.83
N ALA A 163 -15.34 17.11 -0.40
CA ALA A 163 -16.02 17.66 -1.57
C ALA A 163 -17.20 16.83 -2.06
N GLY A 164 -17.43 15.62 -1.49
CA GLY A 164 -18.54 14.76 -1.89
C GLY A 164 -18.38 14.10 -3.26
N VAL A 165 -17.14 14.05 -3.80
CA VAL A 165 -16.88 13.52 -5.15
C VAL A 165 -16.56 12.02 -5.17
N ILE A 166 -16.75 11.31 -4.06
CA ILE A 166 -16.51 9.88 -3.98
C ILE A 166 -17.59 9.12 -4.74
N GLY A 167 -17.17 8.25 -5.66
CA GLY A 167 -18.08 7.39 -6.42
C GLY A 167 -18.79 6.37 -5.55
N LYS A 168 -19.95 5.91 -6.02
CA LYS A 168 -20.75 4.87 -5.37
C LYS A 168 -20.84 3.63 -6.26
N ASN A 169 -20.89 2.47 -5.64
CA ASN A 169 -21.16 1.21 -6.32
C ASN A 169 -22.66 1.02 -6.60
N ALA A 170 -23.05 -0.11 -7.16
CA ALA A 170 -24.45 -0.42 -7.50
C ALA A 170 -25.38 -0.42 -6.28
N GLU A 171 -24.85 -0.74 -5.09
CA GLU A 171 -25.60 -0.71 -3.82
C GLU A 171 -25.59 0.67 -3.14
N GLY A 172 -25.10 1.71 -3.81
CA GLY A 172 -25.02 3.07 -3.27
C GLY A 172 -23.91 3.29 -2.23
N LYS A 173 -23.03 2.31 -1.99
CA LYS A 173 -21.94 2.42 -1.03
C LYS A 173 -20.73 3.13 -1.65
N PRO A 174 -20.01 3.97 -0.87
CA PRO A 174 -18.81 4.62 -1.35
C PRO A 174 -17.76 3.61 -1.83
N THR A 175 -17.16 3.86 -2.99
CA THR A 175 -16.07 3.02 -3.54
C THR A 175 -14.72 3.30 -2.88
N GLY A 176 -14.60 4.43 -2.20
CA GLY A 176 -13.34 4.94 -1.67
C GLY A 176 -12.55 5.81 -2.64
N TRP A 177 -13.00 5.93 -3.90
CA TRP A 177 -12.32 6.65 -4.97
C TRP A 177 -13.24 7.66 -5.63
N ALA A 178 -12.68 8.67 -6.29
CA ALA A 178 -13.48 9.66 -7.01
C ALA A 178 -14.25 9.01 -8.17
N GLY A 179 -15.53 9.37 -8.27
CA GLY A 179 -16.48 8.84 -9.26
C GLY A 179 -16.58 9.71 -10.51
N VAL A 180 -15.49 9.80 -11.27
CA VAL A 180 -15.40 10.62 -12.48
C VAL A 180 -15.65 9.84 -13.75
N ASP A 181 -15.92 10.55 -14.84
CA ASP A 181 -15.85 9.98 -16.18
C ASP A 181 -14.42 9.55 -16.48
N PRO A 182 -14.17 8.29 -16.95
CA PRO A 182 -12.81 7.76 -17.12
C PRO A 182 -12.02 8.42 -18.26
N PHE A 183 -12.69 9.13 -19.19
CA PHE A 183 -12.04 9.77 -20.33
C PHE A 183 -11.82 11.27 -20.08
N PHE A 184 -12.78 11.94 -19.46
CA PHE A 184 -12.75 13.38 -19.28
C PHE A 184 -12.36 13.80 -17.86
N LEU A 185 -12.39 12.87 -16.90
CA LEU A 185 -12.03 13.08 -15.49
C LEU A 185 -12.91 14.11 -14.76
N ASN A 186 -14.05 14.45 -15.32
CA ASN A 186 -15.04 15.30 -14.68
C ASN A 186 -16.14 14.50 -13.98
N MET A 187 -16.80 15.11 -13.03
CA MET A 187 -17.95 14.53 -12.35
C MET A 187 -19.14 14.42 -13.30
N LYS A 188 -19.93 13.33 -13.21
CA LYS A 188 -21.14 13.16 -14.04
C LYS A 188 -22.24 14.17 -13.69
N ASP A 189 -22.36 14.46 -12.40
CA ASP A 189 -23.42 15.32 -11.87
C ASP A 189 -23.00 16.81 -11.84
N ASP A 190 -21.72 17.11 -12.04
CA ASP A 190 -21.19 18.46 -12.12
C ASP A 190 -20.00 18.50 -13.10
N PRO A 191 -20.24 18.83 -14.39
CA PRO A 191 -19.23 18.76 -15.42
C PRO A 191 -18.10 19.80 -15.27
N ASP A 192 -18.26 20.78 -14.40
CA ASP A 192 -17.25 21.80 -14.11
C ASP A 192 -16.29 21.38 -12.99
N VAL A 193 -16.53 20.22 -12.36
CA VAL A 193 -15.67 19.64 -11.32
C VAL A 193 -14.87 18.47 -11.88
N TYR A 194 -13.56 18.58 -11.81
CA TYR A 194 -12.59 17.58 -12.26
C TYR A 194 -11.84 16.99 -11.08
N VAL A 195 -11.59 15.67 -11.11
CA VAL A 195 -10.69 15.02 -10.17
C VAL A 195 -9.61 14.28 -10.94
N ILE A 196 -8.36 14.57 -10.62
CA ILE A 196 -7.20 14.06 -11.35
C ILE A 196 -6.21 13.34 -10.44
N GLY A 197 -5.31 12.57 -11.04
CA GLY A 197 -4.23 11.88 -10.33
C GLY A 197 -4.72 10.73 -9.44
N ASP A 198 -4.01 10.52 -8.35
CA ASP A 198 -4.16 9.33 -7.50
C ASP A 198 -5.50 9.22 -6.76
N ALA A 199 -6.32 10.25 -6.74
CA ALA A 199 -7.67 10.20 -6.16
C ALA A 199 -8.69 9.46 -7.04
N VAL A 200 -8.39 9.22 -8.32
CA VAL A 200 -9.30 8.58 -9.29
C VAL A 200 -9.18 7.06 -9.21
N GLY A 201 -10.29 6.35 -9.00
CA GLY A 201 -10.30 4.89 -8.83
C GLY A 201 -10.05 4.08 -10.09
N VAL A 202 -10.52 4.59 -11.23
CA VAL A 202 -10.39 3.92 -12.53
C VAL A 202 -9.46 4.75 -13.41
N VAL A 203 -8.32 4.18 -13.75
CA VAL A 203 -7.46 4.70 -14.81
C VAL A 203 -7.77 3.89 -16.05
N SER A 204 -7.97 4.54 -17.19
CA SER A 204 -8.17 3.83 -18.46
C SER A 204 -7.03 2.84 -18.68
N PRO A 205 -7.32 1.58 -19.08
CA PRO A 205 -6.29 0.59 -19.37
C PRO A 205 -5.23 1.04 -20.39
N GLN A 206 -5.53 2.08 -21.15
CA GLN A 206 -4.60 2.66 -22.12
C GLN A 206 -3.44 3.45 -21.47
N PHE A 207 -3.51 3.71 -20.14
CA PHE A 207 -2.47 4.44 -19.40
C PHE A 207 -1.77 3.54 -18.36
N LEU A 208 -1.99 2.24 -18.38
CA LEU A 208 -1.31 1.22 -17.62
C LEU A 208 -0.40 0.41 -18.54
#